data_0f975a9a9e87ace0f83baec39bfcce3a
#
_entry.id   0f975a9a9e87ace0f83baec39bfcce3a
#
_cell.length_a   1.000
_cell.length_b   1.000
_cell.length_c   1.000
_cell.angle_alpha   90.00
_cell.angle_beta   90.00
_cell.angle_gamma   90.00
#
_symmetry.space_group_name_H-M   'P 1'
#
loop_
_entity.id
_entity.type
_entity.pdbx_description
1 polymer ?
#
loop_
_entity_poly.entity_id
_entity_poly.type
_entity_poly.pdbx_seq_one_letter_code
_entity_poly.pdbx_strand_id
1 'polypeptide(L)'
;MRIALAVLPFVAIAACTTSGARVPAPAPLRLDSSGTAAMRAPVDERALLRVSIDSAVNDPKFANAFWGILIVDPSSGDTLYSRNAGKLFMPASNMKIITGSTALAQLGPDYQYRTTFAARGTVRDSTLRGDLLVFGRGDPTISDHMRKDAMIPLRDIADSLRAHGIARVTGRIVPAGDAFPGPTLGYGWDWDDLDYGYGAGVDELMFNEGFATIIARGGKKPGAPVTVETRPALHTPKVRVTATTVAPAAPGAPKATAPVFRWDSIGGGALVEGTIAVGDSTSDDVAFRVPDASYADALGEALRDRGIRLDNRVFTDTSATADTLFAMLSPPLREILPALEKPSQNQIAEILFKTLALERTGVGSADSARRVIERQLVAWGAKDGGYAIRDGSGLSRHDYVSPETLVRVLATIRGDTAFQVFYDALPIAGVDGTIANRMKGTPAEGNVHAKTGFVDKARSLSGYATTADGRMVIFSALCNNWTVPTSEVEAVQNMVAARLAGMRLGVATQ
;
A
#
# COMPACT_ATOMS: atom_id res chain seq x y z
N MET A 1 33.96 -32.03 -14.87
CA MET A 1 34.56 -33.38 -14.96
C MET A 1 35.59 -33.49 -13.86
N ARG A 2 35.48 -34.50 -13.08
CA ARG A 2 36.27 -35.02 -11.96
C ARG A 2 35.75 -34.70 -10.55
N ILE A 3 35.08 -35.73 -10.06
CA ILE A 3 34.65 -36.04 -8.71
C ILE A 3 35.88 -36.48 -7.90
N ALA A 4 36.01 -35.99 -6.66
CA ALA A 4 36.95 -36.54 -5.68
C ALA A 4 36.14 -37.09 -4.49
N LEU A 5 36.15 -38.40 -4.35
CA LEU A 5 35.67 -39.17 -3.20
C LEU A 5 36.69 -39.06 -2.08
N ALA A 6 36.24 -38.77 -0.85
CA ALA A 6 37.02 -38.92 0.37
C ALA A 6 36.54 -40.14 1.16
N VAL A 7 37.49 -41.04 1.39
CA VAL A 7 37.34 -42.31 2.09
C VAL A 7 37.53 -42.09 3.61
N LEU A 8 36.63 -42.62 4.42
CA LEU A 8 36.73 -42.69 5.88
C LEU A 8 37.35 -44.05 6.28
N PRO A 9 38.26 -44.11 7.27
CA PRO A 9 38.79 -45.39 7.73
C PRO A 9 37.91 -46.07 8.79
N PHE A 10 37.74 -47.37 8.64
CA PHE A 10 37.17 -48.30 9.62
C PHE A 10 38.19 -48.49 10.79
N VAL A 11 37.72 -48.36 12.02
CA VAL A 11 38.43 -48.81 13.21
C VAL A 11 37.79 -50.09 13.69
N ALA A 12 38.54 -51.18 13.67
CA ALA A 12 38.19 -52.48 14.24
C ALA A 12 38.37 -52.50 15.76
N ILE A 13 37.37 -52.82 16.51
CA ILE A 13 37.48 -53.08 17.99
C ILE A 13 37.46 -54.60 18.19
N ALA A 14 38.55 -55.08 18.85
CA ALA A 14 38.72 -56.48 19.22
C ALA A 14 37.82 -56.86 20.39
N ALA A 15 37.19 -58.03 20.30
CA ALA A 15 36.41 -58.57 21.37
C ALA A 15 37.28 -59.31 22.37
N CYS A 16 37.21 -58.92 23.67
CA CYS A 16 37.68 -59.73 24.82
C CYS A 16 36.50 -60.48 25.43
N THR A 17 36.60 -61.77 25.38
CA THR A 17 35.69 -62.71 26.11
C THR A 17 36.13 -62.85 27.55
N THR A 18 35.23 -62.55 28.52
CA THR A 18 35.35 -63.03 29.91
C THR A 18 34.06 -63.72 30.29
N SER A 19 34.22 -64.91 30.88
CA SER A 19 33.20 -65.84 31.29
C SER A 19 32.42 -65.42 32.54
N GLY A 20 31.15 -65.63 32.52
CA GLY A 20 30.30 -66.24 33.53
C GLY A 20 30.08 -65.58 34.88
N ALA A 21 28.92 -64.96 35.05
CA ALA A 21 28.14 -65.10 36.27
C ALA A 21 26.67 -64.84 35.88
N ARG A 22 25.82 -65.87 36.10
CA ARG A 22 24.36 -65.71 35.92
C ARG A 22 23.80 -64.89 37.05
N VAL A 23 23.26 -63.71 36.67
CA VAL A 23 22.40 -62.91 37.55
C VAL A 23 20.94 -63.39 37.32
N PRO A 24 20.15 -63.58 38.36
CA PRO A 24 18.75 -64.01 38.24
C PRO A 24 17.91 -62.92 37.60
N ALA A 25 16.99 -63.35 36.74
CA ALA A 25 16.06 -62.43 36.05
C ALA A 25 15.19 -61.64 37.04
N PRO A 26 15.02 -60.32 36.88
CA PRO A 26 14.09 -59.55 37.68
C PRO A 26 12.65 -59.97 37.34
N ALA A 27 11.81 -60.06 38.38
CA ALA A 27 10.39 -60.38 38.31
C ALA A 27 9.68 -59.30 37.37
N PRO A 28 8.63 -59.69 36.64
CA PRO A 28 7.88 -58.75 35.80
C PRO A 28 7.23 -57.65 36.64
N LEU A 29 7.58 -56.41 36.37
CA LEU A 29 6.89 -55.24 36.90
C LEU A 29 5.43 -55.30 36.39
N ARG A 30 4.49 -55.52 37.32
CA ARG A 30 3.06 -55.27 37.05
C ARG A 30 2.92 -53.76 36.91
N LEU A 31 2.71 -53.27 35.68
CA LEU A 31 2.20 -51.93 35.43
C LEU A 31 0.73 -51.92 35.88
N ASP A 32 0.47 -51.32 37.03
CA ASP A 32 -0.87 -50.92 37.41
C ASP A 32 -1.41 -49.94 36.38
N SER A 33 -2.36 -50.42 35.56
CA SER A 33 -3.07 -49.64 34.53
C SER A 33 -4.16 -48.71 35.10
N SER A 34 -4.01 -48.23 36.33
CA SER A 34 -4.89 -47.22 36.94
C SER A 34 -4.21 -45.85 37.00
N GLY A 35 -3.48 -45.51 35.94
CA GLY A 35 -3.11 -44.12 35.67
C GLY A 35 -4.33 -43.40 35.12
N THR A 36 -5.17 -42.82 35.95
CA THR A 36 -6.05 -41.70 35.57
C THR A 36 -5.18 -40.70 34.87
N ALA A 37 -5.33 -40.60 33.54
CA ALA A 37 -4.77 -39.48 32.78
C ALA A 37 -5.27 -38.23 33.49
N ALA A 38 -4.37 -37.54 34.20
CA ALA A 38 -4.67 -36.26 34.79
C ALA A 38 -5.10 -35.38 33.62
N MET A 39 -6.40 -35.09 33.51
CA MET A 39 -6.90 -34.10 32.57
C MET A 39 -6.12 -32.82 32.88
N ARG A 40 -5.18 -32.47 31.97
CA ARG A 40 -4.55 -31.16 32.03
C ARG A 40 -5.67 -30.13 32.07
N ALA A 41 -5.65 -29.29 33.09
CA ALA A 41 -6.58 -28.18 33.16
C ALA A 41 -6.60 -27.47 31.79
N PRO A 42 -7.78 -27.11 31.28
CA PRO A 42 -7.86 -26.41 30.00
C PRO A 42 -6.94 -25.18 30.04
N VAL A 43 -6.07 -25.09 29.07
CA VAL A 43 -5.13 -23.97 28.97
C VAL A 43 -5.96 -22.70 28.73
N ASP A 44 -5.83 -21.71 29.61
CA ASP A 44 -6.47 -20.40 29.39
C ASP A 44 -5.71 -19.63 28.28
N GLU A 45 -6.15 -19.84 27.05
CA GLU A 45 -5.57 -19.22 25.87
C GLU A 45 -5.63 -17.68 25.93
N ARG A 46 -6.66 -17.12 26.59
CA ARG A 46 -6.79 -15.67 26.79
C ARG A 46 -5.73 -15.15 27.75
N ALA A 47 -5.44 -15.86 28.83
CA ALA A 47 -4.36 -15.51 29.75
C ALA A 47 -2.99 -15.63 29.06
N LEU A 48 -2.76 -16.69 28.28
CA LEU A 48 -1.52 -16.84 27.50
C LEU A 48 -1.32 -15.74 26.48
N LEU A 49 -2.38 -15.32 25.77
CA LEU A 49 -2.32 -14.19 24.85
C LEU A 49 -1.86 -12.92 25.57
N ARG A 50 -2.49 -12.59 26.71
CA ARG A 50 -2.17 -11.40 27.52
C ARG A 50 -0.72 -11.44 28.00
N VAL A 51 -0.28 -12.54 28.60
CA VAL A 51 1.11 -12.69 29.07
C VAL A 51 2.12 -12.54 27.91
N SER A 52 1.82 -13.13 26.75
CA SER A 52 2.71 -13.06 25.58
C SER A 52 2.86 -11.62 25.08
N ILE A 53 1.75 -10.89 24.98
CA ILE A 53 1.76 -9.49 24.53
C ILE A 53 2.47 -8.61 25.57
N ASP A 54 2.12 -8.73 26.86
CA ASP A 54 2.71 -7.93 27.93
C ASP A 54 4.22 -8.17 28.05
N SER A 55 4.67 -9.40 27.94
CA SER A 55 6.11 -9.72 27.92
C SER A 55 6.83 -9.06 26.74
N ALA A 56 6.24 -9.09 25.54
CA ALA A 56 6.85 -8.53 24.34
C ALA A 56 6.92 -7.00 24.37
N VAL A 57 5.82 -6.32 24.74
CA VAL A 57 5.72 -4.86 24.69
C VAL A 57 6.41 -4.17 25.89
N ASN A 58 6.65 -4.89 27.00
CA ASN A 58 7.37 -4.41 28.18
C ASN A 58 8.86 -4.79 28.17
N ASP A 59 9.36 -5.45 27.12
CA ASP A 59 10.79 -5.69 26.97
C ASP A 59 11.55 -4.37 27.10
N PRO A 60 12.62 -4.27 27.91
CA PRO A 60 13.40 -3.04 28.11
C PRO A 60 13.87 -2.35 26.82
N LYS A 61 14.07 -3.10 25.74
CA LYS A 61 14.43 -2.53 24.43
C LYS A 61 13.36 -1.59 23.85
N PHE A 62 12.10 -1.72 24.30
CA PHE A 62 10.97 -0.87 23.92
C PHE A 62 10.64 0.22 24.95
N ALA A 63 11.57 0.57 25.84
CA ALA A 63 11.32 1.55 26.91
C ALA A 63 10.79 2.90 26.39
N ASN A 64 11.18 3.33 25.18
CA ASN A 64 10.70 4.57 24.54
C ASN A 64 9.51 4.34 23.58
N ALA A 65 9.15 3.09 23.29
CA ALA A 65 8.08 2.78 22.37
C ALA A 65 6.72 2.99 23.03
N PHE A 66 5.82 3.63 22.29
CA PHE A 66 4.45 3.84 22.71
C PHE A 66 3.54 2.85 21.98
N TRP A 67 3.04 1.85 22.70
CA TRP A 67 2.20 0.79 22.16
C TRP A 67 0.73 1.04 22.43
N GLY A 68 -0.10 0.93 21.37
CA GLY A 68 -1.55 0.91 21.42
C GLY A 68 -2.07 -0.37 20.80
N ILE A 69 -2.75 -1.20 21.62
CA ILE A 69 -3.24 -2.50 21.15
C ILE A 69 -4.66 -2.70 21.65
N LEU A 70 -5.56 -3.08 20.75
CA LEU A 70 -6.90 -3.53 21.07
C LEU A 70 -7.24 -4.77 20.27
N ILE A 71 -7.72 -5.79 20.96
CA ILE A 71 -8.16 -7.06 20.37
C ILE A 71 -9.54 -7.38 20.91
N VAL A 72 -10.50 -7.59 20.01
CA VAL A 72 -11.88 -7.92 20.38
C VAL A 72 -12.39 -9.14 19.63
N ASP A 73 -13.27 -9.86 20.27
CA ASP A 73 -14.12 -10.86 19.65
C ASP A 73 -15.46 -10.21 19.29
N PRO A 74 -15.73 -9.90 18.02
CA PRO A 74 -16.94 -9.21 17.62
C PRO A 74 -18.21 -10.05 17.78
N SER A 75 -18.10 -11.38 18.00
CA SER A 75 -19.26 -12.26 18.18
C SER A 75 -19.80 -12.21 19.60
N SER A 76 -18.92 -12.10 20.62
CA SER A 76 -19.32 -11.99 22.02
C SER A 76 -19.28 -10.53 22.53
N GLY A 77 -18.59 -9.62 21.82
CA GLY A 77 -18.27 -8.28 22.31
C GLY A 77 -17.11 -8.25 23.30
N ASP A 78 -16.46 -9.38 23.59
CA ASP A 78 -15.39 -9.46 24.57
C ASP A 78 -14.13 -8.73 24.10
N THR A 79 -13.52 -7.98 25.03
CA THR A 79 -12.15 -7.48 24.86
C THR A 79 -11.16 -8.56 25.34
N LEU A 80 -10.40 -9.10 24.39
CA LEU A 80 -9.38 -10.12 24.66
C LEU A 80 -8.10 -9.50 25.20
N TYR A 81 -7.72 -8.32 24.66
CA TYR A 81 -6.58 -7.53 25.13
C TYR A 81 -6.80 -6.04 24.88
N SER A 82 -6.34 -5.20 25.80
CA SER A 82 -6.43 -3.73 25.69
C SER A 82 -5.22 -3.07 26.35
N ARG A 83 -4.48 -2.27 25.57
CA ARG A 83 -3.40 -1.41 26.05
C ARG A 83 -3.48 -0.07 25.32
N ASN A 84 -3.62 1.03 26.05
CA ASN A 84 -3.72 2.38 25.47
C ASN A 84 -4.74 2.49 24.32
N ALA A 85 -5.80 1.68 24.34
CA ALA A 85 -6.75 1.54 23.23
C ALA A 85 -7.42 2.85 22.82
N GLY A 86 -7.68 3.76 23.77
CA GLY A 86 -8.26 5.08 23.53
C GLY A 86 -7.23 6.22 23.32
N LYS A 87 -5.92 5.92 23.32
CA LYS A 87 -4.89 6.93 23.08
C LYS A 87 -4.64 7.13 21.59
N LEU A 88 -4.22 8.33 21.23
CA LEU A 88 -3.92 8.72 19.85
C LEU A 88 -2.53 8.26 19.42
N PHE A 89 -2.44 7.73 18.23
CA PHE A 89 -1.21 7.28 17.55
C PHE A 89 -1.19 7.84 16.14
N MET A 90 -0.02 8.11 15.60
CA MET A 90 0.14 8.23 14.16
C MET A 90 -0.19 6.87 13.51
N PRO A 91 -1.26 6.78 12.71
CA PRO A 91 -1.73 5.50 12.16
C PRO A 91 -0.90 5.06 10.96
N ALA A 92 -0.19 5.98 10.34
CA ALA A 92 0.37 5.79 9.00
C ALA A 92 -0.72 5.21 8.07
N SER A 93 -0.38 4.32 7.14
CA SER A 93 -1.36 3.78 6.18
C SER A 93 -2.52 2.96 6.77
N ASN A 94 -2.62 2.78 8.09
CA ASN A 94 -3.87 2.31 8.69
C ASN A 94 -5.01 3.34 8.55
N MET A 95 -4.68 4.59 8.18
CA MET A 95 -5.67 5.57 7.76
C MET A 95 -6.52 5.08 6.58
N LYS A 96 -5.94 4.28 5.67
CA LYS A 96 -6.63 3.70 4.51
C LYS A 96 -7.78 2.76 4.89
N ILE A 97 -7.72 2.11 6.06
CA ILE A 97 -8.87 1.36 6.62
C ILE A 97 -10.09 2.29 6.74
N ILE A 98 -9.89 3.50 7.27
CA ILE A 98 -10.98 4.48 7.44
C ILE A 98 -11.43 5.00 6.07
N THR A 99 -10.50 5.39 5.21
CA THR A 99 -10.79 5.94 3.87
C THR A 99 -11.50 4.91 2.99
N GLY A 100 -10.96 3.69 2.90
CA GLY A 100 -11.53 2.60 2.08
C GLY A 100 -12.90 2.14 2.58
N SER A 101 -13.05 1.97 3.90
CA SER A 101 -14.35 1.62 4.49
C SER A 101 -15.39 2.72 4.29
N THR A 102 -15.01 4.00 4.44
CA THR A 102 -15.91 5.12 4.20
C THR A 102 -16.32 5.20 2.72
N ALA A 103 -15.37 4.97 1.81
CA ALA A 103 -15.67 4.95 0.38
C ALA A 103 -16.67 3.85 0.01
N LEU A 104 -16.48 2.63 0.52
CA LEU A 104 -17.45 1.55 0.32
C LEU A 104 -18.83 1.88 0.88
N ALA A 105 -18.90 2.40 2.11
CA ALA A 105 -20.16 2.71 2.76
C ALA A 105 -20.92 3.87 2.08
N GLN A 106 -20.21 4.83 1.51
CA GLN A 106 -20.84 6.04 0.96
C GLN A 106 -21.01 6.03 -0.56
N LEU A 107 -20.08 5.43 -1.29
CA LEU A 107 -20.11 5.37 -2.76
C LEU A 107 -20.64 4.02 -3.27
N GLY A 108 -20.46 2.97 -2.49
CA GLY A 108 -20.78 1.59 -2.88
C GLY A 108 -19.69 0.94 -3.74
N PRO A 109 -19.69 -0.42 -3.81
CA PRO A 109 -18.65 -1.17 -4.53
C PRO A 109 -18.67 -0.98 -6.05
N ASP A 110 -19.77 -0.50 -6.60
CA ASP A 110 -19.98 -0.30 -8.04
C ASP A 110 -19.69 1.13 -8.52
N TYR A 111 -19.26 2.01 -7.63
CA TYR A 111 -18.90 3.37 -7.99
C TYR A 111 -17.81 3.38 -9.07
N GLN A 112 -17.97 4.22 -10.09
CA GLN A 112 -17.03 4.41 -11.20
C GLN A 112 -16.70 5.89 -11.37
N TYR A 113 -15.43 6.20 -11.56
CA TYR A 113 -15.00 7.53 -11.96
C TYR A 113 -15.38 7.82 -13.38
N ARG A 114 -15.67 9.10 -13.66
CA ARG A 114 -16.06 9.57 -14.99
C ARG A 114 -15.14 10.68 -15.45
N THR A 115 -14.39 10.46 -16.53
CA THR A 115 -13.61 11.49 -17.22
C THR A 115 -14.33 11.91 -18.48
N THR A 116 -14.61 13.22 -18.64
CA THR A 116 -15.38 13.76 -19.77
C THR A 116 -14.46 14.55 -20.71
N PHE A 117 -14.62 14.32 -22.01
CA PHE A 117 -13.88 14.98 -23.08
C PHE A 117 -14.79 15.92 -23.85
N ALA A 118 -14.36 17.15 -24.07
CA ALA A 118 -15.15 18.16 -24.77
C ALA A 118 -14.29 18.96 -25.76
N ALA A 119 -14.91 19.43 -26.81
CA ALA A 119 -14.33 20.32 -27.78
C ALA A 119 -14.60 21.78 -27.41
N ARG A 120 -13.55 22.60 -27.25
CA ARG A 120 -13.70 24.05 -27.22
C ARG A 120 -13.27 24.61 -28.56
N GLY A 121 -14.26 24.84 -29.44
CA GLY A 121 -14.07 25.24 -30.82
C GLY A 121 -14.96 24.45 -31.76
N THR A 122 -14.62 24.36 -33.04
CA THR A 122 -15.44 23.71 -34.06
C THR A 122 -14.77 22.45 -34.61
N VAL A 123 -15.52 21.37 -34.76
CA VAL A 123 -15.07 20.17 -35.47
C VAL A 123 -15.54 20.24 -36.92
N ARG A 124 -14.57 20.29 -37.86
CA ARG A 124 -14.84 20.31 -39.30
C ARG A 124 -13.72 19.59 -40.06
N ASP A 125 -14.08 18.82 -41.07
CA ASP A 125 -13.13 18.08 -41.93
C ASP A 125 -12.13 17.25 -41.08
N SER A 126 -12.62 16.48 -40.12
CA SER A 126 -11.87 15.68 -39.15
C SER A 126 -10.86 16.47 -38.31
N THR A 127 -11.03 17.80 -38.22
CA THR A 127 -10.16 18.68 -37.44
C THR A 127 -10.96 19.41 -36.37
N LEU A 128 -10.56 19.28 -35.11
CA LEU A 128 -10.97 20.15 -34.02
C LEU A 128 -10.13 21.46 -34.16
N ARG A 129 -10.78 22.53 -34.58
CA ARG A 129 -10.20 23.86 -34.61
C ARG A 129 -10.42 24.55 -33.27
N GLY A 130 -9.56 24.21 -32.32
CA GLY A 130 -9.67 24.63 -30.94
C GLY A 130 -8.99 23.63 -30.01
N ASP A 131 -9.31 23.69 -28.71
CA ASP A 131 -8.73 22.85 -27.65
C ASP A 131 -9.58 21.61 -27.38
N LEU A 132 -8.89 20.54 -26.98
CA LEU A 132 -9.51 19.38 -26.34
C LEU A 132 -9.50 19.58 -24.83
N LEU A 133 -10.68 19.81 -24.25
CA LEU A 133 -10.85 19.92 -22.80
C LEU A 133 -11.04 18.53 -22.18
N VAL A 134 -10.41 18.31 -21.04
CA VAL A 134 -10.53 17.07 -20.25
C VAL A 134 -10.98 17.42 -18.85
N PHE A 135 -12.17 16.99 -18.49
CA PHE A 135 -12.76 17.17 -17.15
C PHE A 135 -12.56 15.87 -16.36
N GLY A 136 -11.62 15.90 -15.42
CA GLY A 136 -11.34 14.82 -14.50
C GLY A 136 -12.26 14.82 -13.30
N ARG A 137 -12.31 13.68 -12.62
CA ARG A 137 -12.95 13.51 -11.30
C ARG A 137 -12.10 12.57 -10.41
N GLY A 138 -10.80 12.42 -10.74
CA GLY A 138 -9.86 11.63 -9.96
C GLY A 138 -9.83 10.13 -10.33
N ASP A 139 -9.93 9.75 -11.61
CA ASP A 139 -9.77 8.34 -12.00
C ASP A 139 -8.33 7.86 -11.72
N PRO A 140 -8.10 6.95 -10.72
CA PRO A 140 -6.76 6.47 -10.38
C PRO A 140 -6.31 5.30 -11.25
N THR A 141 -7.17 4.82 -12.16
CA THR A 141 -6.95 3.53 -12.83
C THR A 141 -6.08 3.59 -14.08
N ILE A 142 -5.65 4.81 -14.47
CA ILE A 142 -4.74 5.02 -15.60
C ILE A 142 -3.29 4.85 -15.09
N SER A 143 -2.92 3.59 -14.80
CA SER A 143 -1.61 3.26 -14.23
C SER A 143 -1.12 1.88 -14.67
N ASP A 144 0.21 1.69 -14.70
CA ASP A 144 0.86 0.40 -14.97
C ASP A 144 0.42 -0.68 -13.99
N HIS A 145 0.21 -0.30 -12.73
CA HIS A 145 -0.20 -1.21 -11.67
C HIS A 145 -1.60 -1.80 -11.95
N MET A 146 -2.56 -0.99 -12.37
CA MET A 146 -3.93 -1.45 -12.61
C MET A 146 -4.15 -1.98 -14.03
N ARG A 147 -3.39 -1.50 -15.02
CA ARG A 147 -3.63 -1.79 -16.45
C ARG A 147 -2.49 -2.52 -17.14
N LYS A 148 -1.40 -2.84 -16.45
CA LYS A 148 -0.14 -3.39 -17.00
C LYS A 148 0.61 -2.44 -17.95
N ASP A 149 -0.07 -1.46 -18.53
CA ASP A 149 0.47 -0.37 -19.32
C ASP A 149 -0.51 0.82 -19.18
N ALA A 150 -0.05 1.87 -18.51
CA ALA A 150 -0.83 3.10 -18.26
C ALA A 150 -1.25 3.80 -19.56
N MET A 151 -0.57 3.51 -20.67
CA MET A 151 -0.90 4.06 -21.97
C MET A 151 -2.11 3.40 -22.65
N ILE A 152 -2.53 2.21 -22.22
CA ILE A 152 -3.70 1.53 -22.82
C ILE A 152 -4.96 2.39 -22.69
N PRO A 153 -5.40 2.82 -21.51
CA PRO A 153 -6.60 3.66 -21.39
C PRO A 153 -6.49 4.98 -22.17
N LEU A 154 -5.29 5.56 -22.24
CA LEU A 154 -5.08 6.80 -23.02
C LEU A 154 -5.19 6.56 -24.54
N ARG A 155 -4.73 5.40 -25.02
CA ARG A 155 -4.93 5.00 -26.43
C ARG A 155 -6.39 4.71 -26.74
N ASP A 156 -7.16 4.15 -25.79
CA ASP A 156 -8.62 3.97 -25.92
C ASP A 156 -9.36 5.31 -26.03
N ILE A 157 -8.89 6.34 -25.31
CA ILE A 157 -9.38 7.72 -25.45
C ILE A 157 -9.08 8.24 -26.85
N ALA A 158 -7.85 8.03 -27.36
CA ALA A 158 -7.48 8.44 -28.72
C ALA A 158 -8.34 7.73 -29.79
N ASP A 159 -8.60 6.44 -29.62
CA ASP A 159 -9.46 5.69 -30.52
C ASP A 159 -10.92 6.19 -30.47
N SER A 160 -11.41 6.60 -29.29
CA SER A 160 -12.71 7.26 -29.11
C SER A 160 -12.79 8.62 -29.83
N LEU A 161 -11.74 9.45 -29.78
CA LEU A 161 -11.66 10.69 -30.54
C LEU A 161 -11.76 10.44 -32.06
N ARG A 162 -11.05 9.41 -32.56
CA ARG A 162 -11.14 9.01 -33.96
C ARG A 162 -12.56 8.56 -34.35
N ALA A 163 -13.21 7.79 -33.49
CA ALA A 163 -14.61 7.36 -33.69
C ALA A 163 -15.57 8.57 -33.76
N HIS A 164 -15.25 9.67 -33.07
CA HIS A 164 -15.96 10.97 -33.17
C HIS A 164 -15.50 11.82 -34.37
N GLY A 165 -14.74 11.23 -35.29
CA GLY A 165 -14.31 11.90 -36.52
C GLY A 165 -13.15 12.90 -36.34
N ILE A 166 -12.42 12.86 -35.23
CA ILE A 166 -11.31 13.79 -34.96
C ILE A 166 -9.97 13.11 -35.26
N ALA A 167 -9.28 13.58 -36.30
CA ALA A 167 -7.93 13.14 -36.67
C ALA A 167 -6.86 14.22 -36.42
N ARG A 168 -7.28 15.44 -36.07
CA ARG A 168 -6.38 16.55 -35.76
C ARG A 168 -7.00 17.47 -34.72
N VAL A 169 -6.19 17.97 -33.80
CA VAL A 169 -6.50 19.01 -32.82
C VAL A 169 -5.53 20.18 -33.09
N THR A 170 -6.04 21.36 -33.39
CA THR A 170 -5.17 22.53 -33.68
C THR A 170 -4.69 23.22 -32.42
N GLY A 171 -5.49 23.18 -31.35
CA GLY A 171 -5.18 23.71 -30.05
C GLY A 171 -4.38 22.72 -29.17
N ARG A 172 -4.62 22.76 -27.88
CA ARG A 172 -3.95 21.97 -26.86
C ARG A 172 -4.92 20.98 -26.20
N ILE A 173 -4.38 20.00 -25.50
CA ILE A 173 -5.08 19.28 -24.46
C ILE A 173 -5.07 20.17 -23.21
N VAL A 174 -6.24 20.47 -22.68
CA VAL A 174 -6.40 21.39 -21.56
C VAL A 174 -7.12 20.68 -20.43
N PRO A 175 -6.46 20.39 -19.31
CA PRO A 175 -7.14 20.04 -18.05
C PRO A 175 -8.19 21.11 -17.75
N ALA A 176 -9.39 20.70 -17.44
CA ALA A 176 -10.52 21.60 -17.27
C ALA A 176 -11.38 21.16 -16.10
N GLY A 177 -11.95 22.13 -15.40
CA GLY A 177 -12.69 21.89 -14.17
C GLY A 177 -11.87 22.32 -12.94
N ASP A 178 -12.41 22.02 -11.79
CA ASP A 178 -11.80 22.25 -10.47
C ASP A 178 -12.50 21.31 -9.48
N ALA A 179 -12.49 20.02 -9.82
CA ALA A 179 -13.16 19.00 -8.99
C ALA A 179 -12.45 18.83 -7.66
N PHE A 180 -11.12 19.02 -7.65
CA PHE A 180 -10.28 18.88 -6.44
C PHE A 180 -9.57 20.20 -6.10
N PRO A 181 -10.30 21.26 -5.71
CA PRO A 181 -9.70 22.57 -5.45
C PRO A 181 -8.72 22.54 -4.28
N GLY A 182 -7.71 23.40 -4.37
CA GLY A 182 -6.70 23.60 -3.34
C GLY A 182 -5.38 22.86 -3.63
N PRO A 183 -4.54 22.66 -2.60
CA PRO A 183 -3.23 22.04 -2.79
C PRO A 183 -3.31 20.60 -3.30
N THR A 184 -2.41 20.23 -4.20
CA THR A 184 -2.23 18.86 -4.67
C THR A 184 -1.53 17.96 -3.64
N LEU A 185 -0.72 18.57 -2.76
CA LEU A 185 -0.01 17.88 -1.66
C LEU A 185 -0.85 17.89 -0.39
N GLY A 186 -0.80 16.81 0.40
CA GLY A 186 -1.48 16.71 1.68
C GLY A 186 -0.82 17.58 2.77
N TYR A 187 -1.64 18.01 3.72
CA TYR A 187 -1.16 18.79 4.87
C TYR A 187 -0.25 17.95 5.76
N GLY A 188 0.94 18.47 6.08
CA GLY A 188 1.88 17.82 6.98
C GLY A 188 2.63 16.63 6.38
N TRP A 189 2.71 16.55 5.04
CA TRP A 189 3.65 15.66 4.37
C TRP A 189 5.07 16.22 4.54
N ASP A 190 6.02 15.33 4.80
CA ASP A 190 7.40 15.75 4.97
C ASP A 190 7.99 16.17 3.61
N TRP A 191 8.78 17.23 3.60
CA TRP A 191 9.32 17.81 2.37
C TRP A 191 10.27 16.87 1.62
N ASP A 192 10.95 15.98 2.34
CA ASP A 192 11.86 14.96 1.80
C ASP A 192 11.13 13.74 1.22
N ASP A 193 9.83 13.56 1.51
CA ASP A 193 8.99 12.55 0.87
C ASP A 193 8.54 12.96 -0.55
N LEU A 194 8.55 14.26 -0.87
CA LEU A 194 7.90 14.79 -2.06
C LEU A 194 8.59 14.44 -3.39
N ASP A 195 9.81 13.95 -3.37
CA ASP A 195 10.52 13.51 -4.58
C ASP A 195 10.12 12.09 -4.99
N TYR A 196 9.63 11.30 -4.05
CA TYR A 196 9.29 9.88 -4.25
C TYR A 196 7.84 9.68 -4.71
N GLY A 197 7.60 8.60 -5.46
CA GLY A 197 6.27 8.25 -5.97
C GLY A 197 5.20 8.22 -4.89
N TYR A 198 5.50 7.71 -3.69
CA TYR A 198 4.52 7.66 -2.60
C TYR A 198 4.13 9.05 -2.04
N GLY A 199 4.92 10.10 -2.32
CA GLY A 199 4.66 11.49 -1.96
C GLY A 199 4.13 12.34 -3.14
N ALA A 200 3.78 11.74 -4.27
CA ALA A 200 3.27 12.46 -5.43
C ALA A 200 1.95 13.18 -5.11
N GLY A 201 1.81 14.39 -5.64
CA GLY A 201 0.59 15.19 -5.49
C GLY A 201 -0.60 14.58 -6.23
N VAL A 202 -1.82 14.94 -5.80
CA VAL A 202 -3.08 14.41 -6.34
C VAL A 202 -3.96 15.54 -6.86
N ASP A 203 -4.46 15.34 -8.07
CA ASP A 203 -5.41 16.25 -8.72
C ASP A 203 -6.53 15.45 -9.41
N GLU A 204 -7.50 16.13 -10.03
CA GLU A 204 -8.62 15.49 -10.72
C GLU A 204 -8.24 14.67 -11.96
N LEU A 205 -7.08 14.92 -12.55
CA LEU A 205 -6.48 14.12 -13.61
C LEU A 205 -5.18 13.50 -13.11
N MET A 206 -5.14 12.19 -13.10
CA MET A 206 -3.98 11.42 -12.65
C MET A 206 -3.47 10.51 -13.76
N PHE A 207 -2.15 10.43 -13.87
CA PHE A 207 -1.47 9.49 -14.76
C PHE A 207 -0.44 8.70 -13.96
N ASN A 208 -0.47 7.38 -14.08
CA ASN A 208 0.46 6.43 -13.48
C ASN A 208 0.71 6.70 -11.98
N GLU A 209 -0.37 6.90 -11.24
CA GLU A 209 -0.33 7.15 -9.77
C GLU A 209 0.53 8.37 -9.39
N GLY A 210 0.76 9.28 -10.33
CA GLY A 210 1.51 10.52 -10.10
C GLY A 210 3.02 10.40 -10.18
N PHE A 211 3.58 9.30 -10.70
CA PHE A 211 5.04 9.11 -10.77
C PHE A 211 5.49 8.32 -12.01
N ALA A 212 6.78 8.39 -12.28
CA ALA A 212 7.47 7.49 -13.21
C ALA A 212 8.55 6.70 -12.48
N THR A 213 8.62 5.40 -12.74
CA THR A 213 9.75 4.57 -12.31
C THR A 213 10.93 4.85 -13.22
N ILE A 214 12.06 5.27 -12.66
CA ILE A 214 13.31 5.49 -13.38
C ILE A 214 14.24 4.32 -13.09
N ILE A 215 14.64 3.59 -14.13
CA ILE A 215 15.57 2.47 -14.04
C ILE A 215 16.92 2.93 -14.55
N ALA A 216 17.92 2.96 -13.67
CA ALA A 216 19.30 3.32 -14.02
C ALA A 216 20.18 2.07 -14.09
N ARG A 217 21.04 1.99 -15.11
CA ARG A 217 21.94 0.85 -15.36
C ARG A 217 23.37 1.33 -15.49
N GLY A 218 24.28 0.69 -14.77
CA GLY A 218 25.72 0.88 -14.92
C GLY A 218 26.22 0.41 -16.28
N GLY A 219 27.17 1.14 -16.85
CA GLY A 219 27.79 0.81 -18.12
C GLY A 219 28.70 -0.44 -18.04
N LYS A 220 29.34 -0.79 -19.16
CA LYS A 220 30.13 -2.02 -19.29
C LYS A 220 31.52 -1.97 -18.62
N LYS A 221 32.01 -0.79 -18.22
CA LYS A 221 33.29 -0.60 -17.52
C LYS A 221 33.22 0.65 -16.64
N PRO A 222 34.11 0.77 -15.62
CA PRO A 222 34.20 1.99 -14.83
C PRO A 222 34.41 3.22 -15.72
N GLY A 223 33.74 4.33 -15.41
CA GLY A 223 33.72 5.56 -16.20
C GLY A 223 32.83 5.54 -17.44
N ALA A 224 32.19 4.42 -17.80
CA ALA A 224 31.21 4.39 -18.88
C ALA A 224 29.92 5.14 -18.47
N PRO A 225 29.17 5.73 -19.44
CA PRO A 225 27.91 6.38 -19.13
C PRO A 225 26.90 5.45 -18.46
N VAL A 226 26.17 5.97 -17.50
CA VAL A 226 24.95 5.34 -16.95
C VAL A 226 23.83 5.58 -17.95
N THR A 227 23.04 4.54 -18.22
CA THR A 227 21.85 4.62 -19.05
C THR A 227 20.60 4.60 -18.19
N VAL A 228 19.53 5.29 -18.63
CA VAL A 228 18.24 5.31 -17.92
C VAL A 228 17.12 4.94 -18.86
N GLU A 229 16.11 4.31 -18.28
CA GLU A 229 14.84 3.95 -18.89
C GLU A 229 13.74 4.44 -17.95
N THR A 230 12.62 4.95 -18.47
CA THR A 230 11.45 5.35 -17.69
C THR A 230 10.31 4.37 -17.91
N ARG A 231 9.49 4.15 -16.88
CA ARG A 231 8.23 3.42 -16.95
C ARG A 231 7.11 4.27 -16.33
N PRO A 232 6.02 4.50 -17.07
CA PRO A 232 5.84 4.19 -18.49
C PRO A 232 6.90 4.82 -19.39
N ALA A 233 7.10 4.23 -20.58
CA ALA A 233 8.08 4.73 -21.56
C ALA A 233 7.56 6.00 -22.23
N LEU A 234 7.78 7.15 -21.62
CA LEU A 234 7.37 8.48 -22.08
C LEU A 234 8.56 9.40 -22.27
N HIS A 235 8.34 10.49 -23.01
CA HIS A 235 9.32 11.57 -23.13
C HIS A 235 9.39 12.47 -21.91
N THR A 236 8.43 12.37 -20.99
CA THR A 236 8.37 13.05 -19.70
C THR A 236 8.29 12.04 -18.54
N PRO A 237 8.96 12.29 -17.39
CA PRO A 237 9.82 13.44 -17.13
C PRO A 237 11.14 13.33 -17.91
N LYS A 238 11.73 14.47 -18.28
CA LYS A 238 13.12 14.49 -18.78
C LYS A 238 14.04 14.02 -17.65
N VAL A 239 14.97 13.11 -17.95
CA VAL A 239 15.91 12.59 -16.96
C VAL A 239 17.30 13.13 -17.24
N ARG A 240 17.83 13.89 -16.29
CA ARG A 240 19.23 14.31 -16.27
C ARG A 240 20.05 13.29 -15.49
N VAL A 241 21.13 12.79 -16.08
CA VAL A 241 22.00 11.77 -15.47
C VAL A 241 23.36 12.39 -15.20
N THR A 242 23.72 12.44 -13.90
CA THR A 242 25.06 12.80 -13.44
C THR A 242 25.75 11.63 -12.74
N ALA A 243 25.04 10.52 -12.56
CA ALA A 243 25.57 9.29 -12.00
C ALA A 243 26.70 8.71 -12.87
N THR A 244 27.70 8.11 -12.22
CA THR A 244 28.87 7.51 -12.87
C THR A 244 28.92 6.00 -12.65
N THR A 245 29.43 5.27 -13.66
CA THR A 245 29.69 3.84 -13.49
C THR A 245 31.01 3.61 -12.75
N VAL A 246 30.95 2.81 -11.68
CA VAL A 246 32.12 2.46 -10.87
C VAL A 246 32.42 0.96 -10.91
N ALA A 247 33.62 0.55 -10.46
CA ALA A 247 33.93 -0.86 -10.29
C ALA A 247 32.99 -1.51 -9.25
N PRO A 248 32.67 -2.82 -9.39
CA PRO A 248 31.95 -3.54 -8.34
C PRO A 248 32.69 -3.48 -7.02
N ALA A 249 31.96 -3.47 -5.90
CA ALA A 249 32.57 -3.52 -4.58
C ALA A 249 33.33 -4.84 -4.39
N ALA A 250 34.46 -4.79 -3.68
CA ALA A 250 35.18 -5.99 -3.27
C ALA A 250 34.30 -6.85 -2.34
N PRO A 251 34.48 -8.18 -2.29
CA PRO A 251 33.77 -9.03 -1.36
C PRO A 251 33.89 -8.52 0.09
N GLY A 252 32.77 -8.30 0.76
CA GLY A 252 32.72 -7.77 2.14
C GLY A 252 32.78 -6.24 2.27
N ALA A 253 33.01 -5.50 1.19
CA ALA A 253 32.96 -4.03 1.19
C ALA A 253 31.48 -3.53 1.07
N PRO A 254 31.18 -2.28 1.49
CA PRO A 254 29.89 -1.66 1.21
C PRO A 254 29.57 -1.66 -0.29
N LYS A 255 28.29 -1.75 -0.64
CA LYS A 255 27.87 -1.71 -2.05
C LYS A 255 28.39 -0.44 -2.73
N ALA A 256 29.00 -0.62 -3.92
CA ALA A 256 29.43 0.50 -4.75
C ALA A 256 28.26 1.25 -5.40
N THR A 257 27.08 0.61 -5.50
CA THR A 257 25.89 1.23 -6.07
C THR A 257 25.14 2.01 -4.99
N ALA A 258 25.07 3.31 -5.16
CA ALA A 258 24.38 4.23 -4.27
C ALA A 258 23.82 5.44 -5.06
N PRO A 259 22.98 5.22 -6.11
CA PRO A 259 22.38 6.33 -6.82
C PRO A 259 21.25 6.93 -5.98
N VAL A 260 21.04 8.23 -6.20
CA VAL A 260 19.91 9.00 -5.67
C VAL A 260 19.03 9.39 -6.84
N PHE A 261 17.75 9.17 -6.70
CA PHE A 261 16.71 9.58 -7.63
C PHE A 261 15.89 10.68 -6.98
N ARG A 262 15.77 11.82 -7.65
CA ARG A 262 15.01 12.95 -7.12
C ARG A 262 14.53 13.86 -8.22
N TRP A 263 13.67 14.81 -7.88
CA TRP A 263 13.29 15.86 -8.79
C TRP A 263 14.45 16.81 -9.07
N ASP A 264 14.67 17.17 -10.35
CA ASP A 264 15.65 18.16 -10.76
C ASP A 264 15.07 19.58 -10.65
N SER A 265 15.32 20.24 -9.53
CA SER A 265 14.83 21.59 -9.27
C SER A 265 15.43 22.68 -10.22
N ILE A 266 16.52 22.36 -10.92
CA ILE A 266 17.22 23.27 -11.83
C ILE A 266 16.79 23.04 -13.26
N GLY A 267 16.81 21.79 -13.72
CA GLY A 267 16.52 21.43 -15.13
C GLY A 267 15.06 21.13 -15.40
N GLY A 268 14.25 20.95 -14.35
CA GLY A 268 12.90 20.40 -14.44
C GLY A 268 12.90 18.95 -14.91
N GLY A 269 12.13 18.09 -14.24
CA GLY A 269 12.12 16.66 -14.52
C GLY A 269 12.83 15.86 -13.43
N ALA A 270 13.47 14.76 -13.77
CA ALA A 270 14.14 13.88 -12.80
C ALA A 270 15.67 13.98 -12.90
N LEU A 271 16.35 13.73 -11.78
CA LEU A 271 17.80 13.65 -11.66
C LEU A 271 18.20 12.28 -11.12
N VAL A 272 19.19 11.67 -11.78
CA VAL A 272 19.88 10.47 -11.28
C VAL A 272 21.33 10.83 -11.03
N GLU A 273 21.76 10.78 -9.77
CA GLU A 273 23.12 11.14 -9.34
C GLU A 273 23.75 10.06 -8.46
N GLY A 274 25.07 10.13 -8.25
CA GLY A 274 25.82 9.16 -7.44
C GLY A 274 26.55 8.12 -8.27
N THR A 275 26.56 6.85 -7.83
CA THR A 275 27.34 5.78 -8.50
C THR A 275 26.52 4.52 -8.71
N ILE A 276 26.79 3.83 -9.82
CA ILE A 276 26.21 2.50 -10.15
C ILE A 276 27.34 1.58 -10.54
N ALA A 277 27.43 0.39 -9.96
CA ALA A 277 28.46 -0.57 -10.31
C ALA A 277 28.28 -1.12 -11.73
N VAL A 278 29.39 -1.53 -12.35
CA VAL A 278 29.36 -2.22 -13.66
C VAL A 278 28.41 -3.41 -13.62
N GLY A 279 27.47 -3.45 -14.55
CA GLY A 279 26.48 -4.52 -14.68
C GLY A 279 25.32 -4.47 -13.69
N ASP A 280 25.34 -3.57 -12.71
CA ASP A 280 24.22 -3.37 -11.79
C ASP A 280 23.12 -2.51 -12.41
N SER A 281 21.92 -2.68 -11.88
CA SER A 281 20.79 -1.79 -12.14
C SER A 281 20.03 -1.53 -10.85
N THR A 282 19.44 -0.34 -10.77
CA THR A 282 18.55 0.04 -9.67
C THR A 282 17.46 0.94 -10.21
N SER A 283 16.37 1.06 -9.46
CA SER A 283 15.24 1.90 -9.84
C SER A 283 14.62 2.57 -8.63
N ASP A 284 13.99 3.69 -8.87
CA ASP A 284 13.13 4.36 -7.90
C ASP A 284 11.99 5.08 -8.62
N ASP A 285 10.93 5.39 -7.87
CA ASP A 285 9.75 6.09 -8.35
C ASP A 285 9.88 7.59 -8.05
N VAL A 286 9.91 8.41 -9.11
CA VAL A 286 10.04 9.86 -9.00
C VAL A 286 8.70 10.53 -9.30
N ALA A 287 8.22 11.33 -8.35
CA ALA A 287 6.94 12.01 -8.42
C ALA A 287 6.87 13.04 -9.55
N PHE A 288 5.73 13.11 -10.25
CA PHE A 288 5.40 14.26 -11.11
C PHE A 288 5.02 15.46 -10.23
N ARG A 289 5.51 16.65 -10.60
CA ARG A 289 5.22 17.86 -9.81
C ARG A 289 3.86 18.47 -10.12
N VAL A 290 3.33 18.24 -11.32
CA VAL A 290 2.05 18.77 -11.78
C VAL A 290 1.26 17.61 -12.40
N PRO A 291 0.35 16.99 -11.63
CA PRO A 291 -0.37 15.79 -12.06
C PRO A 291 -1.13 15.98 -13.38
N ASP A 292 -1.89 17.05 -13.52
CA ASP A 292 -2.68 17.37 -14.70
C ASP A 292 -1.83 17.55 -15.96
N ALA A 293 -0.67 18.20 -15.83
CA ALA A 293 0.24 18.37 -16.95
C ALA A 293 0.81 17.01 -17.39
N SER A 294 1.13 16.13 -16.45
CA SER A 294 1.63 14.77 -16.75
C SER A 294 0.58 13.93 -17.47
N TYR A 295 -0.68 14.06 -17.07
CA TYR A 295 -1.80 13.42 -17.77
C TYR A 295 -1.95 13.96 -19.19
N ALA A 296 -1.94 15.29 -19.37
CA ALA A 296 -2.08 15.93 -20.69
C ALA A 296 -0.92 15.56 -21.63
N ASP A 297 0.31 15.50 -21.13
CA ASP A 297 1.49 15.08 -21.88
C ASP A 297 1.36 13.61 -22.33
N ALA A 298 1.01 12.71 -21.41
CA ALA A 298 0.81 11.29 -21.70
C ALA A 298 -0.33 11.06 -22.71
N LEU A 299 -1.46 11.77 -22.55
CA LEU A 299 -2.54 11.73 -23.53
C LEU A 299 -2.07 12.25 -24.89
N GLY A 300 -1.27 13.32 -24.92
CA GLY A 300 -0.68 13.85 -26.16
C GLY A 300 0.20 12.82 -26.87
N GLU A 301 0.95 12.00 -26.14
CA GLU A 301 1.71 10.87 -26.72
C GLU A 301 0.77 9.78 -27.27
N ALA A 302 -0.25 9.42 -26.50
CA ALA A 302 -1.25 8.43 -26.96
C ALA A 302 -1.99 8.87 -28.22
N LEU A 303 -2.31 10.16 -28.34
CA LEU A 303 -2.92 10.74 -29.57
C LEU A 303 -1.99 10.57 -30.77
N ARG A 304 -0.69 10.86 -30.60
CA ARG A 304 0.32 10.67 -31.66
C ARG A 304 0.46 9.20 -32.04
N ASP A 305 0.51 8.28 -31.07
CA ASP A 305 0.58 6.84 -31.30
C ASP A 305 -0.60 6.34 -32.17
N ARG A 306 -1.78 6.94 -32.01
CA ARG A 306 -2.97 6.63 -32.80
C ARG A 306 -3.14 7.47 -34.06
N GLY A 307 -2.11 8.27 -34.43
CA GLY A 307 -2.09 9.08 -35.65
C GLY A 307 -3.00 10.31 -35.58
N ILE A 308 -3.36 10.78 -34.39
CA ILE A 308 -4.04 12.06 -34.21
C ILE A 308 -2.98 13.14 -34.10
N ARG A 309 -3.07 14.11 -35.00
CA ARG A 309 -2.13 15.25 -35.04
C ARG A 309 -2.53 16.28 -34.00
N LEU A 310 -1.58 16.70 -33.16
CA LEU A 310 -1.73 17.77 -32.19
C LEU A 310 -0.79 18.94 -32.56
N ASP A 311 -1.37 20.12 -32.91
CA ASP A 311 -0.58 21.29 -33.34
C ASP A 311 -0.06 22.12 -32.14
N ASN A 312 -0.65 21.99 -30.96
CA ASN A 312 -0.31 22.67 -29.70
C ASN A 312 -0.37 24.22 -29.82
N ARG A 313 -1.22 24.77 -30.69
CA ARG A 313 -1.39 26.20 -30.77
C ARG A 313 -2.21 26.76 -29.63
N VAL A 314 -1.89 27.95 -29.16
CA VAL A 314 -2.73 28.63 -28.17
C VAL A 314 -4.04 29.05 -28.83
N PHE A 315 -5.14 28.56 -28.30
CA PHE A 315 -6.48 28.97 -28.69
C PHE A 315 -6.91 30.13 -27.80
N THR A 316 -7.12 31.28 -28.40
CA THR A 316 -7.34 32.55 -27.67
C THR A 316 -8.82 32.84 -27.39
N ASP A 317 -9.74 32.22 -28.13
CA ASP A 317 -11.18 32.36 -27.87
C ASP A 317 -11.63 31.49 -26.71
N THR A 318 -11.54 32.04 -25.51
CA THR A 318 -12.00 31.41 -24.28
C THR A 318 -13.51 31.53 -24.06
N SER A 319 -14.21 32.30 -24.89
CA SER A 319 -15.66 32.50 -24.85
C SER A 319 -16.42 31.38 -25.58
N ALA A 320 -15.74 30.56 -26.38
CA ALA A 320 -16.35 29.44 -27.07
C ALA A 320 -16.89 28.43 -26.08
N THR A 321 -18.14 28.02 -26.25
CA THR A 321 -18.77 26.97 -25.45
C THR A 321 -18.04 25.65 -25.66
N ALA A 322 -18.02 24.83 -24.63
CA ALA A 322 -17.46 23.48 -24.68
C ALA A 322 -18.55 22.47 -25.04
N ASP A 323 -18.41 21.79 -26.17
CA ASP A 323 -19.33 20.73 -26.59
C ASP A 323 -18.77 19.38 -26.15
N THR A 324 -19.56 18.65 -25.31
CA THR A 324 -19.18 17.31 -24.86
C THR A 324 -19.09 16.34 -26.03
N LEU A 325 -17.97 15.66 -26.16
CA LEU A 325 -17.75 14.62 -27.18
C LEU A 325 -18.15 13.25 -26.63
N PHE A 326 -17.54 12.82 -25.56
CA PHE A 326 -17.80 11.53 -24.89
C PHE A 326 -17.28 11.55 -23.45
N ALA A 327 -17.53 10.45 -22.73
CA ALA A 327 -16.93 10.22 -21.44
C ALA A 327 -16.42 8.78 -21.34
N MET A 328 -15.34 8.61 -20.55
CA MET A 328 -14.81 7.30 -20.15
C MET A 328 -15.18 7.02 -18.70
N LEU A 329 -15.42 5.74 -18.40
CA LEU A 329 -15.67 5.26 -17.05
C LEU A 329 -14.51 4.38 -16.60
N SER A 330 -14.11 4.52 -15.35
CA SER A 330 -13.14 3.63 -14.73
C SER A 330 -13.73 2.23 -14.48
N PRO A 331 -12.92 1.23 -14.11
CA PRO A 331 -13.39 0.07 -13.36
C PRO A 331 -14.13 0.47 -12.09
N PRO A 332 -15.01 -0.40 -11.57
CA PRO A 332 -15.73 -0.13 -10.33
C PRO A 332 -14.81 -0.14 -9.09
N LEU A 333 -15.24 0.54 -8.02
CA LEU A 333 -14.47 0.69 -6.77
C LEU A 333 -14.01 -0.66 -6.20
N ARG A 334 -14.79 -1.74 -6.36
CA ARG A 334 -14.42 -3.09 -5.93
C ARG A 334 -13.12 -3.61 -6.58
N GLU A 335 -12.78 -3.14 -7.78
CA GLU A 335 -11.53 -3.48 -8.46
C GLU A 335 -10.39 -2.52 -8.11
N ILE A 336 -10.72 -1.30 -7.65
CA ILE A 336 -9.74 -0.28 -7.24
C ILE A 336 -9.23 -0.55 -5.83
N LEU A 337 -10.09 -1.04 -4.92
CA LEU A 337 -9.72 -1.25 -3.52
C LEU A 337 -8.53 -2.20 -3.31
N PRO A 338 -8.40 -3.33 -4.01
CA PRO A 338 -7.18 -4.16 -3.90
C PRO A 338 -5.91 -3.41 -4.32
N ALA A 339 -6.00 -2.52 -5.31
CA ALA A 339 -4.88 -1.68 -5.75
C ALA A 339 -4.52 -0.60 -4.72
N LEU A 340 -5.48 -0.17 -3.90
CA LEU A 340 -5.26 0.71 -2.76
C LEU A 340 -4.61 -0.03 -1.59
N GLU A 341 -5.23 -1.12 -1.13
CA GLU A 341 -4.94 -1.72 0.18
C GLU A 341 -3.70 -2.63 0.16
N LYS A 342 -3.56 -3.49 -0.89
CA LYS A 342 -2.47 -4.48 -0.94
C LYS A 342 -1.08 -3.86 -1.03
N PRO A 343 -0.77 -2.95 -1.98
CA PRO A 343 0.52 -2.25 -2.02
C PRO A 343 0.55 -1.03 -1.11
N SER A 344 -0.59 -0.64 -0.52
CA SER A 344 -0.71 0.55 0.32
C SER A 344 -0.57 1.87 -0.45
N GLN A 345 -1.19 1.98 -1.61
CA GLN A 345 -1.03 3.08 -2.55
C GLN A 345 -1.63 4.40 -2.00
N ASN A 346 -0.80 5.44 -1.88
CA ASN A 346 -1.19 6.70 -1.25
C ASN A 346 -2.11 7.54 -2.14
N GLN A 347 -1.79 7.67 -3.43
CA GLN A 347 -2.53 8.53 -4.34
C GLN A 347 -3.96 8.05 -4.54
N ILE A 348 -4.20 6.72 -4.60
CA ILE A 348 -5.56 6.17 -4.64
C ILE A 348 -6.33 6.54 -3.38
N ALA A 349 -5.68 6.51 -2.21
CA ALA A 349 -6.31 6.92 -0.95
C ALA A 349 -6.69 8.41 -0.95
N GLU A 350 -5.80 9.28 -1.41
CA GLU A 350 -6.04 10.72 -1.48
C GLU A 350 -7.13 11.07 -2.48
N ILE A 351 -7.16 10.38 -3.62
CA ILE A 351 -8.24 10.49 -4.60
C ILE A 351 -9.58 10.10 -3.96
N LEU A 352 -9.67 8.93 -3.32
CA LEU A 352 -10.90 8.50 -2.63
C LEU A 352 -11.31 9.49 -1.54
N PHE A 353 -10.36 10.03 -0.79
CA PHE A 353 -10.59 11.05 0.23
C PHE A 353 -11.26 12.28 -0.38
N LYS A 354 -10.67 12.87 -1.43
CA LYS A 354 -11.24 14.02 -2.14
C LYS A 354 -12.56 13.68 -2.86
N THR A 355 -12.68 12.48 -3.43
CA THR A 355 -13.90 11.99 -4.09
C THR A 355 -15.08 11.91 -3.13
N LEU A 356 -14.88 11.42 -1.91
CA LEU A 356 -15.91 11.41 -0.86
C LEU A 356 -16.50 12.81 -0.63
N ALA A 357 -15.64 13.84 -0.59
CA ALA A 357 -16.08 15.21 -0.48
C ALA A 357 -16.82 15.68 -1.72
N LEU A 358 -16.26 15.43 -2.91
CA LEU A 358 -16.85 15.83 -4.18
C LEU A 358 -18.28 15.29 -4.34
N GLU A 359 -18.47 13.99 -4.07
CA GLU A 359 -19.77 13.33 -4.22
C GLU A 359 -20.78 13.73 -3.14
N ARG A 360 -20.33 14.12 -1.94
CA ARG A 360 -21.20 14.47 -0.80
C ARG A 360 -21.46 15.95 -0.66
N THR A 361 -20.58 16.80 -1.15
CA THR A 361 -20.65 18.27 -0.94
C THR A 361 -20.54 19.08 -2.23
N GLY A 362 -20.23 18.43 -3.35
CA GLY A 362 -19.94 19.10 -4.62
C GLY A 362 -18.52 19.71 -4.71
N VAL A 363 -17.70 19.60 -3.64
CA VAL A 363 -16.36 20.21 -3.55
C VAL A 363 -15.36 19.20 -3.02
N GLY A 364 -14.45 18.71 -3.86
CA GLY A 364 -13.44 17.69 -3.54
C GLY A 364 -12.21 18.25 -2.82
N SER A 365 -12.37 19.17 -1.86
CA SER A 365 -11.26 19.70 -1.07
C SER A 365 -10.92 18.79 0.12
N ALA A 366 -9.65 18.82 0.56
CA ALA A 366 -9.20 18.06 1.74
C ALA A 366 -9.99 18.41 3.01
N ASP A 367 -10.32 19.70 3.22
CA ASP A 367 -11.12 20.14 4.35
C ASP A 367 -12.56 19.61 4.32
N SER A 368 -13.17 19.53 3.14
CA SER A 368 -14.50 18.93 3.00
C SER A 368 -14.44 17.42 3.21
N ALA A 369 -13.41 16.75 2.71
CA ALA A 369 -13.18 15.32 2.87
C ALA A 369 -13.02 14.93 4.34
N ARG A 370 -12.21 15.68 5.08
CA ARG A 370 -12.05 15.51 6.53
C ARG A 370 -13.39 15.51 7.23
N ARG A 371 -14.23 16.54 6.97
CA ARG A 371 -15.57 16.63 7.57
C ARG A 371 -16.52 15.49 7.20
N VAL A 372 -16.39 14.96 5.97
CA VAL A 372 -17.18 13.79 5.54
C VAL A 372 -16.76 12.55 6.32
N ILE A 373 -15.46 12.27 6.43
CA ILE A 373 -14.94 11.13 7.20
C ILE A 373 -15.26 11.26 8.68
N GLU A 374 -15.05 12.43 9.29
CA GLU A 374 -15.35 12.66 10.71
C GLU A 374 -16.83 12.39 11.02
N ARG A 375 -17.76 12.87 10.16
CA ARG A 375 -19.19 12.56 10.30
C ARG A 375 -19.47 11.06 10.19
N GLN A 376 -18.78 10.36 9.29
CA GLN A 376 -18.95 8.91 9.15
C GLN A 376 -18.43 8.16 10.37
N LEU A 377 -17.31 8.57 10.94
CA LEU A 377 -16.76 8.00 12.16
C LEU A 377 -17.73 8.18 13.35
N VAL A 378 -18.33 9.37 13.49
CA VAL A 378 -19.39 9.62 14.50
C VAL A 378 -20.58 8.69 14.26
N ALA A 379 -21.06 8.56 13.03
CA ALA A 379 -22.17 7.67 12.69
C ALA A 379 -21.87 6.19 13.00
N TRP A 380 -20.61 5.78 12.92
CA TRP A 380 -20.15 4.46 13.31
C TRP A 380 -19.88 4.30 14.81
N GLY A 381 -20.08 5.36 15.59
CA GLY A 381 -19.91 5.35 17.05
C GLY A 381 -18.44 5.43 17.49
N ALA A 382 -17.58 6.00 16.68
CA ALA A 382 -16.24 6.37 17.12
C ALA A 382 -16.33 7.47 18.19
N LYS A 383 -15.50 7.36 19.23
CA LYS A 383 -15.51 8.33 20.33
C LYS A 383 -14.91 9.65 19.90
N ASP A 384 -15.48 10.73 20.39
CA ASP A 384 -14.88 12.05 20.26
C ASP A 384 -13.48 12.07 20.90
N GLY A 385 -12.54 12.78 20.24
CA GLY A 385 -11.12 12.78 20.63
C GLY A 385 -10.36 11.48 20.32
N GLY A 386 -10.98 10.46 19.69
CA GLY A 386 -10.35 9.22 19.28
C GLY A 386 -9.66 9.28 17.90
N TYR A 387 -9.73 10.42 17.24
CA TYR A 387 -9.13 10.64 15.91
C TYR A 387 -8.86 12.13 15.64
N ALA A 388 -7.93 12.40 14.74
CA ALA A 388 -7.70 13.70 14.11
C ALA A 388 -7.24 13.41 12.68
N ILE A 389 -8.08 13.73 11.70
CA ILE A 389 -7.89 13.38 10.29
C ILE A 389 -7.30 14.58 9.54
N ARG A 390 -6.32 14.34 8.68
CA ARG A 390 -5.70 15.35 7.81
C ARG A 390 -5.69 14.95 6.36
N ASP A 391 -5.40 13.67 6.07
CA ASP A 391 -5.37 13.11 4.72
C ASP A 391 -6.08 11.76 4.64
N GLY A 392 -6.10 11.17 3.46
CA GLY A 392 -6.73 9.86 3.22
C GLY A 392 -5.77 8.68 3.30
N SER A 393 -4.48 8.92 3.17
CA SER A 393 -3.44 7.90 3.05
C SER A 393 -2.74 7.55 4.35
N GLY A 394 -2.70 8.52 5.28
CA GLY A 394 -1.90 8.45 6.51
C GLY A 394 -0.43 8.81 6.30
N LEU A 395 -0.08 9.49 5.21
CA LEU A 395 1.25 10.05 5.00
C LEU A 395 1.47 11.27 5.91
N SER A 396 0.41 11.99 6.22
CA SER A 396 0.44 13.13 7.13
C SER A 396 0.93 12.72 8.52
N ARG A 397 1.95 13.43 9.02
CA ARG A 397 2.44 13.28 10.41
C ARG A 397 1.46 13.84 11.44
N HIS A 398 0.38 14.47 10.98
CA HIS A 398 -0.66 15.09 11.80
C HIS A 398 -1.97 14.27 11.80
N ASP A 399 -1.99 13.10 11.18
CA ASP A 399 -3.04 12.13 11.40
C ASP A 399 -2.86 11.42 12.73
N TYR A 400 -3.92 11.35 13.51
CA TYR A 400 -3.94 10.61 14.75
C TYR A 400 -5.21 9.77 14.86
N VAL A 401 -5.04 8.48 15.20
CA VAL A 401 -6.17 7.57 15.38
C VAL A 401 -5.89 6.64 16.55
N SER A 402 -6.91 6.34 17.34
CA SER A 402 -6.81 5.36 18.41
C SER A 402 -7.04 3.94 17.90
N PRO A 403 -6.44 2.90 18.51
CA PRO A 403 -6.80 1.50 18.26
C PRO A 403 -8.30 1.23 18.35
N GLU A 404 -9.00 1.92 19.30
CA GLU A 404 -10.43 1.79 19.49
C GLU A 404 -11.21 2.29 18.26
N THR A 405 -10.81 3.40 17.65
CA THR A 405 -11.42 3.90 16.41
C THR A 405 -11.23 2.93 15.26
N LEU A 406 -10.02 2.41 15.06
CA LEU A 406 -9.74 1.43 13.99
C LEU A 406 -10.54 0.14 14.17
N VAL A 407 -10.58 -0.41 15.40
CA VAL A 407 -11.38 -1.60 15.71
C VAL A 407 -12.88 -1.32 15.52
N ARG A 408 -13.36 -0.11 15.86
CA ARG A 408 -14.75 0.29 15.62
C ARG A 408 -15.08 0.29 14.13
N VAL A 409 -14.24 0.88 13.29
CA VAL A 409 -14.41 0.89 11.83
C VAL A 409 -14.44 -0.55 11.28
N LEU A 410 -13.46 -1.38 11.65
CA LEU A 410 -13.38 -2.78 11.23
C LEU A 410 -14.60 -3.59 11.67
N ALA A 411 -15.08 -3.37 12.90
CA ALA A 411 -16.28 -4.04 13.40
C ALA A 411 -17.54 -3.61 12.64
N THR A 412 -17.64 -2.32 12.30
CA THR A 412 -18.81 -1.79 11.58
C THR A 412 -18.85 -2.27 10.14
N ILE A 413 -17.74 -2.19 9.39
CA ILE A 413 -17.70 -2.65 8.00
C ILE A 413 -17.93 -4.16 7.90
N ARG A 414 -17.55 -4.95 8.93
CA ARG A 414 -17.85 -6.39 9.01
C ARG A 414 -19.35 -6.69 8.93
N GLY A 415 -20.19 -5.79 9.40
CA GLY A 415 -21.65 -5.90 9.30
C GLY A 415 -22.26 -5.34 8.01
N ASP A 416 -21.46 -4.78 7.11
CA ASP A 416 -21.90 -4.19 5.86
C ASP A 416 -21.99 -5.24 4.74
N THR A 417 -22.89 -5.03 3.79
CA THR A 417 -23.04 -5.88 2.59
C THR A 417 -21.79 -5.89 1.72
N ALA A 418 -20.99 -4.82 1.75
CA ALA A 418 -19.72 -4.70 1.04
C ALA A 418 -18.51 -5.27 1.80
N PHE A 419 -18.74 -5.91 2.97
CA PHE A 419 -17.64 -6.45 3.80
C PHE A 419 -16.68 -7.35 3.02
N GLN A 420 -17.21 -8.27 2.21
CA GLN A 420 -16.35 -9.20 1.46
C GLN A 420 -15.41 -8.46 0.51
N VAL A 421 -15.88 -7.39 -0.14
CA VAL A 421 -15.04 -6.55 -1.02
C VAL A 421 -13.90 -5.89 -0.24
N PHE A 422 -14.20 -5.39 0.95
CA PHE A 422 -13.18 -4.80 1.83
C PHE A 422 -12.18 -5.85 2.35
N TYR A 423 -12.70 -6.99 2.80
CA TYR A 423 -11.89 -8.07 3.37
C TYR A 423 -10.89 -8.65 2.37
N ASP A 424 -11.33 -8.89 1.12
CA ASP A 424 -10.50 -9.41 0.03
C ASP A 424 -9.48 -8.38 -0.48
N ALA A 425 -9.76 -7.09 -0.30
CA ALA A 425 -8.84 -6.02 -0.66
C ALA A 425 -7.65 -5.91 0.31
N LEU A 426 -7.78 -6.38 1.56
CA LEU A 426 -6.69 -6.31 2.53
C LEU A 426 -5.52 -7.22 2.15
N PRO A 427 -4.27 -6.85 2.50
CA PRO A 427 -3.11 -7.75 2.43
C PRO A 427 -3.32 -9.03 3.24
N ILE A 428 -2.84 -10.17 2.71
CA ILE A 428 -2.96 -11.49 3.32
C ILE A 428 -1.57 -11.95 3.81
N ALA A 429 -1.47 -12.29 5.08
CA ALA A 429 -0.21 -12.72 5.69
C ALA A 429 0.43 -13.91 4.94
N GLY A 430 1.71 -13.78 4.61
CA GLY A 430 2.48 -14.81 3.91
C GLY A 430 2.12 -15.02 2.44
N VAL A 431 1.10 -14.30 1.90
CA VAL A 431 0.55 -14.51 0.54
C VAL A 431 0.77 -13.30 -0.35
N ASP A 432 0.23 -12.13 0.02
CA ASP A 432 0.24 -10.96 -0.85
C ASP A 432 0.38 -9.62 -0.12
N GLY A 433 0.46 -8.55 -0.90
CA GLY A 433 0.53 -7.17 -0.40
C GLY A 433 1.74 -6.92 0.49
N THR A 434 1.61 -5.95 1.37
CA THR A 434 2.69 -5.50 2.27
C THR A 434 3.10 -6.52 3.34
N ILE A 435 2.36 -7.60 3.50
CA ILE A 435 2.67 -8.71 4.44
C ILE A 435 2.92 -10.05 3.73
N ALA A 436 3.17 -10.02 2.41
CA ALA A 436 3.48 -11.22 1.62
C ALA A 436 4.68 -12.03 2.15
N ASN A 437 5.62 -11.37 2.82
CA ASN A 437 6.82 -11.99 3.38
C ASN A 437 6.82 -12.03 4.91
N ARG A 438 5.70 -11.70 5.54
CA ARG A 438 5.54 -11.71 7.00
C ARG A 438 4.71 -12.92 7.42
N MET A 439 4.98 -13.46 8.61
CA MET A 439 4.21 -14.54 9.27
C MET A 439 4.17 -15.89 8.52
N LYS A 440 5.07 -16.12 7.54
CA LYS A 440 5.20 -17.41 6.85
C LYS A 440 5.54 -18.53 7.85
N GLY A 441 4.98 -19.71 7.63
CA GLY A 441 5.16 -20.88 8.50
C GLY A 441 4.47 -20.76 9.87
N THR A 442 3.56 -19.80 10.05
CA THR A 442 2.77 -19.62 11.27
C THR A 442 1.28 -19.82 11.01
N PRO A 443 0.44 -19.99 12.05
CA PRO A 443 -1.02 -20.05 11.87
C PRO A 443 -1.65 -18.83 11.18
N ALA A 444 -0.94 -17.70 11.13
CA ALA A 444 -1.40 -16.48 10.45
C ALA A 444 -1.28 -16.55 8.93
N GLU A 445 -0.42 -17.41 8.37
CA GLU A 445 -0.22 -17.53 6.93
C GLU A 445 -1.52 -17.93 6.21
N GLY A 446 -1.92 -17.15 5.21
CA GLY A 446 -3.18 -17.34 4.47
C GLY A 446 -4.45 -17.05 5.28
N ASN A 447 -4.34 -16.66 6.55
CA ASN A 447 -5.44 -16.47 7.48
C ASN A 447 -5.66 -15.00 7.85
N VAL A 448 -4.58 -14.30 8.21
CA VAL A 448 -4.68 -12.92 8.67
C VAL A 448 -4.79 -11.96 7.50
N HIS A 449 -5.88 -11.19 7.47
CA HIS A 449 -6.13 -10.11 6.51
C HIS A 449 -5.95 -8.78 7.23
N ALA A 450 -4.85 -8.07 6.97
CA ALA A 450 -4.52 -6.89 7.75
C ALA A 450 -3.78 -5.81 6.95
N LYS A 451 -4.14 -4.56 7.22
CA LYS A 451 -3.47 -3.37 6.70
C LYS A 451 -2.26 -3.04 7.55
N THR A 452 -1.12 -2.83 6.90
CA THR A 452 0.07 -2.25 7.52
C THR A 452 0.04 -0.73 7.47
N GLY A 453 0.82 -0.08 8.31
CA GLY A 453 1.19 1.32 8.17
C GLY A 453 2.66 1.52 8.53
N PHE A 454 3.32 2.42 7.81
CA PHE A 454 4.69 2.84 8.08
C PHE A 454 4.91 4.28 7.62
N VAL A 455 5.31 5.11 8.55
CA VAL A 455 6.09 6.34 8.37
C VAL A 455 7.18 6.33 9.43
N ASP A 456 8.19 7.20 9.34
CA ASP A 456 9.27 7.16 10.34
C ASP A 456 8.70 7.28 11.76
N LYS A 457 9.14 6.37 12.65
CA LYS A 457 8.67 6.23 14.04
C LYS A 457 7.17 5.94 14.24
N ALA A 458 6.44 5.51 13.20
CA ALA A 458 5.09 4.98 13.34
C ALA A 458 4.93 3.68 12.55
N ARG A 459 4.52 2.59 13.23
CA ARG A 459 4.27 1.28 12.64
C ARG A 459 2.92 0.76 13.12
N SER A 460 2.09 0.29 12.19
CA SER A 460 0.77 -0.22 12.51
C SER A 460 0.45 -1.52 11.76
N LEU A 461 -0.42 -2.33 12.38
CA LEU A 461 -1.02 -3.52 11.77
C LEU A 461 -2.41 -3.69 12.37
N SER A 462 -3.46 -3.62 11.54
CA SER A 462 -4.85 -3.76 11.99
C SER A 462 -5.68 -4.53 10.97
N GLY A 463 -6.61 -5.36 11.43
CA GLY A 463 -7.44 -6.17 10.56
C GLY A 463 -8.10 -7.33 11.30
N TYR A 464 -8.19 -8.46 10.62
CA TYR A 464 -8.92 -9.65 11.03
C TYR A 464 -7.99 -10.87 11.11
N ALA A 465 -8.24 -11.73 12.08
CA ALA A 465 -7.64 -13.06 12.19
C ALA A 465 -8.74 -14.09 12.49
N THR A 466 -8.68 -15.27 11.88
CA THR A 466 -9.57 -16.37 12.21
C THR A 466 -8.84 -17.31 13.17
N THR A 467 -9.40 -17.54 14.34
CA THR A 467 -8.83 -18.42 15.37
C THR A 467 -8.87 -19.88 14.93
N ALA A 468 -8.11 -20.76 15.60
CA ALA A 468 -8.04 -22.19 15.29
C ALA A 468 -9.39 -22.95 15.49
N ASP A 469 -10.36 -22.34 16.14
CA ASP A 469 -11.74 -22.82 16.29
C ASP A 469 -12.75 -22.06 15.40
N GLY A 470 -12.25 -21.30 14.40
CA GLY A 470 -13.06 -20.70 13.34
C GLY A 470 -13.75 -19.38 13.72
N ARG A 471 -13.37 -18.73 14.82
CA ARG A 471 -13.94 -17.42 15.21
C ARG A 471 -13.11 -16.29 14.63
N MET A 472 -13.78 -15.31 14.04
CA MET A 472 -13.10 -14.10 13.58
C MET A 472 -12.86 -13.15 14.75
N VAL A 473 -11.64 -12.69 14.93
CA VAL A 473 -11.25 -11.64 15.87
C VAL A 473 -10.77 -10.41 15.10
N ILE A 474 -11.00 -9.23 15.69
CA ILE A 474 -10.56 -7.95 15.14
C ILE A 474 -9.43 -7.44 16.02
N PHE A 475 -8.35 -6.96 15.41
CA PHE A 475 -7.23 -6.41 16.14
C PHE A 475 -6.68 -5.14 15.51
N SER A 476 -6.09 -4.30 16.37
CA SER A 476 -5.30 -3.14 15.99
C SER A 476 -4.07 -3.10 16.89
N ALA A 477 -2.87 -3.03 16.31
CA ALA A 477 -1.59 -2.97 17.01
C ALA A 477 -0.73 -1.86 16.41
N LEU A 478 -0.67 -0.72 17.11
CA LEU A 478 0.09 0.47 16.72
C LEU A 478 1.28 0.64 17.66
N CYS A 479 2.40 1.08 17.09
CA CYS A 479 3.59 1.45 17.84
C CYS A 479 4.15 2.75 17.30
N ASN A 480 4.43 3.70 18.19
CA ASN A 480 5.13 4.93 17.87
C ASN A 480 6.41 5.08 18.69
N ASN A 481 7.36 5.90 18.22
CA ASN A 481 8.51 6.39 18.96
C ASN A 481 9.54 5.33 19.42
N TRP A 482 9.67 4.22 18.71
CA TRP A 482 10.70 3.21 19.05
C TRP A 482 12.12 3.66 18.63
N THR A 483 13.13 3.09 19.30
CA THR A 483 14.55 3.35 19.03
C THR A 483 15.33 2.13 18.54
N VAL A 484 14.67 0.97 18.49
CA VAL A 484 15.20 -0.28 17.95
C VAL A 484 15.03 -0.37 16.43
N PRO A 485 15.61 -1.34 15.72
CA PRO A 485 15.27 -1.62 14.32
C PRO A 485 13.78 -1.87 14.15
N THR A 486 13.18 -1.37 13.05
CA THR A 486 11.74 -1.52 12.76
C THR A 486 11.29 -2.99 12.73
N SER A 487 12.17 -3.91 12.32
CA SER A 487 11.91 -5.36 12.33
C SER A 487 11.56 -5.93 13.71
N GLU A 488 12.05 -5.31 14.79
CA GLU A 488 11.71 -5.71 16.16
C GLU A 488 10.24 -5.37 16.50
N VAL A 489 9.78 -4.20 16.05
CA VAL A 489 8.36 -3.80 16.18
C VAL A 489 7.46 -4.74 15.36
N GLU A 490 7.88 -5.04 14.12
CA GLU A 490 7.17 -5.98 13.26
C GLU A 490 7.10 -7.38 13.85
N ALA A 491 8.16 -7.84 14.53
CA ALA A 491 8.17 -9.14 15.20
C ALA A 491 7.10 -9.23 16.28
N VAL A 492 6.88 -8.16 17.06
CA VAL A 492 5.79 -8.11 18.05
C VAL A 492 4.43 -8.18 17.36
N GLN A 493 4.19 -7.38 16.31
CA GLN A 493 2.94 -7.41 15.55
C GLN A 493 2.68 -8.79 14.92
N ASN A 494 3.72 -9.43 14.35
CA ASN A 494 3.64 -10.79 13.79
C ASN A 494 3.29 -11.83 14.86
N MET A 495 3.90 -11.73 16.03
CA MET A 495 3.62 -12.60 17.17
C MET A 495 2.15 -12.48 17.62
N VAL A 496 1.63 -11.24 17.73
CA VAL A 496 0.23 -10.99 18.08
C VAL A 496 -0.69 -11.66 17.05
N ALA A 497 -0.51 -11.42 15.77
CA ALA A 497 -1.33 -11.97 14.70
C ALA A 497 -1.27 -13.51 14.66
N ALA A 498 -0.06 -14.10 14.79
CA ALA A 498 0.11 -15.56 14.81
C ALA A 498 -0.54 -16.22 16.04
N ARG A 499 -0.48 -15.57 17.21
CA ARG A 499 -1.17 -16.03 18.41
C ARG A 499 -2.68 -16.03 18.23
N LEU A 500 -3.25 -14.94 17.66
CA LEU A 500 -4.69 -14.87 17.39
C LEU A 500 -5.15 -15.98 16.43
N ALA A 501 -4.41 -16.22 15.38
CA ALA A 501 -4.72 -17.27 14.41
C ALA A 501 -4.58 -18.69 14.99
N GLY A 502 -3.65 -18.90 15.92
CA GLY A 502 -3.38 -20.21 16.53
C GLY A 502 -4.22 -20.55 17.78
N MET A 503 -4.83 -19.54 18.43
CA MET A 503 -5.58 -19.75 19.67
C MET A 503 -6.97 -20.35 19.47
N ARG A 504 -7.53 -20.93 20.55
CA ARG A 504 -8.93 -21.39 20.62
C ARG A 504 -9.67 -20.58 21.69
N LEU A 505 -10.75 -19.95 21.33
CA LEU A 505 -11.55 -19.16 22.27
C LEU A 505 -12.59 -20.00 23.03
N GLY A 506 -12.84 -21.23 22.59
CA GLY A 506 -13.86 -22.13 23.15
C GLY A 506 -15.28 -21.71 22.74
N VAL A 507 -16.26 -22.51 23.14
CA VAL A 507 -17.67 -22.16 22.91
C VAL A 507 -18.02 -20.96 23.78
N ALA A 508 -18.60 -19.90 23.19
CA ALA A 508 -19.16 -18.80 23.96
C ALA A 508 -20.21 -19.41 24.94
N THR A 509 -19.92 -19.39 26.21
CA THR A 509 -20.97 -19.65 27.22
C THR A 509 -21.96 -18.48 27.11
N GLN A 510 -23.18 -18.80 26.66
CA GLN A 510 -24.32 -17.87 26.60
C GLN A 510 -24.70 -17.37 28.00
#